data_95b19fef32118ba3eb4c56e577546b35
#
_entry.id   95b19fef32118ba3eb4c56e577546b35
#
_cell.length_a   1.000
_cell.length_b   1.000
_cell.length_c   1.000
_cell.angle_alpha   90.00
_cell.angle_beta   90.00
_cell.angle_gamma   90.00
#
_symmetry.space_group_name_H-M   'P 1'
#
loop_
_entity.id
_entity.type
_entity.pdbx_description
1 polymer ?
#
loop_
_entity_poly.entity_id
_entity_poly.type
_entity_poly.pdbx_seq_one_letter_code
_entity_poly.pdbx_strand_id
1 'polypeptide(L)'
;MKKLEDSEVPRLLKELDVAPDFALLTEEHVAAGRGVSLSLVRQERASGCGVPIIRQGRRVSYLKSDLIEYIKGLRRGVPEAQPAISEEHA
;
A
#
# COMPACT_ATOMS: atom_id res chain seq x y z
N MET A 1 10.95 -15.72 1.15
CA MET A 1 10.25 -14.48 0.83
C MET A 1 10.21 -13.57 2.03
N LYS A 2 10.57 -12.33 1.84
CA LYS A 2 10.64 -11.41 2.95
C LYS A 2 9.27 -10.92 3.38
N LYS A 3 9.07 -10.82 4.67
CA LYS A 3 7.83 -10.41 5.27
C LYS A 3 8.14 -9.28 6.24
N LEU A 4 7.29 -8.27 6.27
CA LEU A 4 7.47 -7.18 7.22
C LEU A 4 7.25 -7.69 8.63
N GLU A 5 8.14 -7.31 9.53
CA GLU A 5 8.00 -7.69 10.91
C GLU A 5 7.07 -6.74 11.64
N ASP A 6 6.43 -7.25 12.67
CA ASP A 6 5.49 -6.42 13.43
C ASP A 6 6.12 -5.16 13.96
N SER A 7 7.40 -5.21 14.32
CA SER A 7 8.09 -4.02 14.85
C SER A 7 8.38 -2.99 13.76
N GLU A 8 8.41 -3.40 12.49
CA GLU A 8 8.68 -2.49 11.38
C GLU A 8 7.45 -1.71 10.94
N VAL A 9 6.29 -2.32 11.02
CA VAL A 9 5.07 -1.71 10.50
C VAL A 9 4.74 -0.40 11.19
N PRO A 10 4.75 -0.29 12.53
CA PRO A 10 4.47 0.99 13.16
C PRO A 10 5.46 2.08 12.76
N ARG A 11 6.73 1.75 12.61
CA ARG A 11 7.75 2.71 12.21
C ARG A 11 7.47 3.22 10.79
N LEU A 12 7.16 2.30 9.89
CA LEU A 12 6.88 2.65 8.50
C LEU A 12 5.62 3.52 8.39
N LEU A 13 4.60 3.20 9.16
CA LEU A 13 3.37 3.98 9.15
C LEU A 13 3.61 5.39 9.67
N LYS A 14 4.43 5.53 10.70
CA LYS A 14 4.76 6.84 11.21
C LYS A 14 5.54 7.66 10.19
N GLU A 15 6.48 7.04 9.51
CA GLU A 15 7.23 7.72 8.46
C GLU A 15 6.32 8.19 7.34
N LEU A 16 5.35 7.35 6.98
CA LEU A 16 4.35 7.72 5.99
C LEU A 16 3.53 8.92 6.44
N ASP A 17 3.11 8.91 7.69
CA ASP A 17 2.24 9.95 8.22
C ASP A 17 2.91 11.32 8.18
N VAL A 18 4.19 11.38 8.52
CA VAL A 18 4.89 12.66 8.57
C VAL A 18 5.49 13.08 7.24
N ALA A 19 5.52 12.19 6.24
CA ALA A 19 6.10 12.51 4.95
C ALA A 19 5.19 13.45 4.16
N PRO A 20 5.75 14.41 3.43
CA PRO A 20 4.92 15.26 2.57
C PRO A 20 4.39 14.49 1.37
N ASP A 21 3.35 15.03 0.73
CA ASP A 21 2.69 14.34 -0.36
C ASP A 21 3.62 14.05 -1.54
N PHE A 22 4.67 14.83 -1.70
CA PHE A 22 5.61 14.62 -2.79
C PHE A 22 6.76 13.69 -2.42
N ALA A 23 6.73 13.09 -1.22
CA ALA A 23 7.81 12.21 -0.79
C ALA A 23 7.83 10.94 -1.62
N LEU A 24 9.02 10.45 -1.89
CA LEU A 24 9.20 9.16 -2.56
C LEU A 24 9.33 8.07 -1.52
N LEU A 25 8.55 7.02 -1.71
CA LEU A 25 8.42 5.93 -0.74
C LEU A 25 9.04 4.66 -1.29
N THR A 26 9.41 3.77 -0.37
CA THR A 26 9.89 2.44 -0.73
C THR A 26 8.71 1.47 -0.82
N GLU A 27 8.99 0.28 -1.33
CA GLU A 27 7.96 -0.76 -1.39
C GLU A 27 7.49 -1.16 0.02
N GLU A 28 8.37 -1.06 1.01
CA GLU A 28 7.99 -1.36 2.40
C GLU A 28 6.93 -0.37 2.90
N HIS A 29 7.10 0.89 2.58
CA HIS A 29 6.10 1.90 2.96
C HIS A 29 4.77 1.61 2.31
N VAL A 30 4.77 1.21 1.04
CA VAL A 30 3.54 0.88 0.33
C VAL A 30 2.86 -0.33 0.97
N ALA A 31 3.64 -1.37 1.27
CA ALA A 31 3.09 -2.56 1.90
C ALA A 31 2.49 -2.25 3.25
N ALA A 32 3.20 -1.48 4.09
CA ALA A 32 2.70 -1.13 5.41
C ALA A 32 1.45 -0.27 5.32
N GLY A 33 1.45 0.73 4.44
CA GLY A 33 0.31 1.63 4.30
C GLY A 33 -0.93 0.95 3.79
N ARG A 34 -0.76 -0.06 2.93
CA ARG A 34 -1.89 -0.80 2.39
C ARG A 34 -2.28 -2.00 3.25
N GLY A 35 -1.43 -2.38 4.20
CA GLY A 35 -1.70 -3.55 5.02
C GLY A 35 -1.55 -4.85 4.25
N VAL A 36 -0.63 -4.91 3.29
CA VAL A 36 -0.41 -6.10 2.48
C VAL A 36 1.06 -6.53 2.57
N SER A 37 1.36 -7.69 2.00
CA SER A 37 2.73 -8.21 2.03
C SER A 37 3.60 -7.54 0.97
N LEU A 38 4.91 -7.56 1.20
CA LEU A 38 5.86 -7.11 0.20
C LEU A 38 5.74 -7.92 -1.08
N SER A 39 5.46 -9.20 -0.94
CA SER A 39 5.31 -10.09 -2.08
C SER A 39 4.20 -9.61 -3.00
N LEU A 40 3.08 -9.21 -2.43
CA LEU A 40 1.97 -8.71 -3.23
C LEU A 40 2.34 -7.43 -3.96
N VAL A 41 3.00 -6.50 -3.27
CA VAL A 41 3.42 -5.24 -3.88
C VAL A 41 4.35 -5.50 -5.07
N ARG A 42 5.29 -6.43 -4.91
CA ARG A 42 6.23 -6.77 -5.98
C ARG A 42 5.53 -7.46 -7.14
N GLN A 43 4.58 -8.34 -6.85
CA GLN A 43 3.79 -8.99 -7.87
C GLN A 43 2.99 -7.99 -8.70
N GLU A 44 2.34 -7.06 -8.04
CA GLU A 44 1.56 -6.04 -8.73
C GLU A 44 2.45 -5.19 -9.63
N ARG A 45 3.62 -4.79 -9.11
CA ARG A 45 4.55 -4.01 -9.91
C ARG A 45 4.99 -4.78 -11.16
N ALA A 46 5.30 -6.04 -10.99
CA ALA A 46 5.73 -6.87 -12.11
C ALA A 46 4.62 -7.05 -13.14
N SER A 47 3.37 -7.05 -12.68
CA SER A 47 2.21 -7.22 -13.58
C SER A 47 1.73 -5.91 -14.18
N GLY A 48 2.32 -4.79 -13.80
CA GLY A 48 1.89 -3.49 -14.30
C GLY A 48 0.63 -2.96 -13.66
N CYS A 49 0.29 -3.43 -12.46
CA CYS A 49 -0.87 -2.93 -11.74
C CYS A 49 -0.45 -2.47 -10.35
N GLY A 50 -1.43 -2.07 -9.53
CA GLY A 50 -1.15 -1.56 -8.20
C GLY A 50 -0.84 -0.09 -8.22
N VAL A 51 -0.11 0.37 -7.22
CA VAL A 51 0.24 1.78 -7.11
C VAL A 51 1.21 2.16 -8.22
N PRO A 52 1.02 3.32 -8.88
CA PRO A 52 1.97 3.76 -9.91
C PRO A 52 3.39 3.87 -9.36
N ILE A 53 4.36 3.57 -10.19
CA ILE A 53 5.76 3.63 -9.79
C ILE A 53 6.46 4.80 -10.48
N ILE A 54 7.53 5.26 -9.84
CA ILE A 54 8.43 6.25 -10.42
C ILE A 54 9.77 5.55 -10.59
N ARG A 55 10.25 5.49 -11.81
CA ARG A 55 11.52 4.82 -12.10
C ARG A 55 12.60 5.86 -12.36
N GLN A 56 13.67 5.76 -11.60
CA GLN A 56 14.82 6.64 -11.77
C GLN A 56 16.05 5.75 -11.92
N GLY A 57 16.49 5.54 -13.15
CA GLY A 57 17.54 4.60 -13.41
C GLY A 57 17.09 3.19 -13.00
N ARG A 58 17.82 2.59 -12.07
CA ARG A 58 17.47 1.26 -11.57
C ARG A 58 16.59 1.33 -10.33
N ARG A 59 16.36 2.53 -9.80
CA ARG A 59 15.60 2.69 -8.59
C ARG A 59 14.12 2.79 -8.91
N VAL A 60 13.32 2.08 -8.13
CA VAL A 60 11.86 2.16 -8.23
C VAL A 60 11.34 2.75 -6.92
N SER A 61 10.53 3.77 -7.04
CA SER A 61 9.94 4.45 -5.89
C SER A 61 8.47 4.66 -6.12
N TYR A 62 7.78 5.09 -5.08
CA TYR A 62 6.34 5.36 -5.14
C TYR A 62 6.11 6.76 -4.57
N LEU A 63 5.28 7.55 -5.22
CA LEU A 63 4.96 8.88 -4.72
C LEU A 63 3.87 8.77 -3.67
N LYS A 64 4.03 9.46 -2.55
CA LYS A 64 3.05 9.34 -1.46
C LYS A 64 1.64 9.70 -1.93
N SER A 65 1.49 10.78 -2.69
CA SER A 65 0.17 11.17 -3.17
C SER A 65 -0.45 10.09 -4.07
N ASP A 66 0.36 9.38 -4.85
CA ASP A 66 -0.16 8.28 -5.67
C ASP A 66 -0.64 7.12 -4.79
N LEU A 67 0.07 6.85 -3.71
CA LEU A 67 -0.36 5.82 -2.76
C LEU A 67 -1.69 6.19 -2.12
N ILE A 68 -1.83 7.44 -1.71
CA ILE A 68 -3.07 7.92 -1.10
C ILE A 68 -4.23 7.79 -2.08
N GLU A 69 -4.03 8.22 -3.33
CA GLU A 69 -5.08 8.13 -4.34
C GLU A 69 -5.45 6.68 -4.63
N TYR A 70 -4.46 5.81 -4.68
CA TYR A 70 -4.72 4.40 -4.90
C TYR A 70 -5.58 3.82 -3.78
N ILE A 71 -5.24 4.14 -2.53
CA ILE A 71 -6.00 3.65 -1.38
C ILE A 71 -7.42 4.18 -1.41
N LYS A 72 -7.59 5.46 -1.74
CA LYS A 72 -8.93 6.05 -1.82
C LYS A 72 -9.78 5.40 -2.90
N GLY A 73 -9.13 4.90 -3.95
CA GLY A 73 -9.85 4.25 -5.04
C GLY A 73 -10.18 2.80 -4.78
N LEU A 74 -9.71 2.22 -3.68
CA LEU A 74 -10.02 0.84 -3.38
C LEU A 74 -11.47 0.69 -3.00
N ARG A 75 -12.04 -0.42 -3.43
CA ARG A 75 -13.44 -0.68 -3.15
C ARG A 75 -13.66 -0.87 -1.66
N ARG A 76 -14.66 -0.20 -1.12
CA ARG A 76 -15.01 -0.34 0.29
C ARG A 76 -16.25 -1.19 0.43
N GLY A 77 -16.23 -2.10 1.39
CA GLY A 77 -17.40 -2.84 1.75
C GLY A 77 -18.35 -1.96 2.53
N VAL A 78 -19.62 -2.04 2.24
CA VAL A 78 -20.63 -1.29 2.96
C VAL A 78 -21.25 -2.21 3.99
N PRO A 79 -21.12 -1.91 5.26
CA PRO A 79 -21.63 -2.84 6.24
C PRO A 79 -23.12 -2.98 6.16
N GLU A 80 -23.82 -2.60 5.34
CA GLU A 80 -25.14 -2.86 5.26
C GLU A 80 -25.42 -3.87 4.53
N ALA A 81 -25.17 -3.88 4.19
CA ALA A 81 -25.49 -4.69 3.52
C ALA A 81 -24.79 -5.70 3.37
N GLN A 82 -24.51 -5.98 3.61
CA GLN A 82 -23.85 -6.84 3.26
C GLN A 82 -23.76 -7.66 3.93
N PRO A 83 -24.36 -7.99 4.19
CA PRO A 83 -24.15 -8.64 4.68
C PRO A 83 -23.51 -9.27 4.83
N ALA A 84 -23.55 -9.20 5.11
CA ALA A 84 -22.71 -9.23 5.12
C ALA A 84 -21.90 -9.75 5.36
N ILE A 85 -22.15 -10.14 5.57
CA ILE A 85 -21.34 -9.96 5.58
C ILE A 85 -20.62 -10.37 5.76
N SER A 86 -20.91 -10.63 5.92
CA SER A 86 -20.25 -10.29 5.85
C SER A 86 -19.56 -10.76 5.95
N GLU A 87 -19.77 -10.94 6.00
CA GLU A 87 -19.31 -10.65 5.88
C GLU A 87 -18.64 -10.92 5.83
N GLU A 88 -18.93 -11.24 5.86
CA GLU A 88 -18.59 -10.78 5.58
C GLU A 88 -17.95 -10.89 5.71
N HIS A 89 -18.26 -11.36 5.75
CA HIS A 89 -17.95 -10.76 5.63
C HIS A 89 -17.51 -10.74 5.94
N ALA A 90 -17.63 -10.85 6.33
CA ALA A 90 -17.62 -10.19 6.49
C ALA A 90 -17.29 -10.20 6.48
#